data_055c7c86b89a8ed826931250899a38ad
#
_entry.id   055c7c86b89a8ed826931250899a38ad
#
_cell.length_a   1.000
_cell.length_b   1.000
_cell.length_c   1.000
_cell.angle_alpha   90.00
_cell.angle_beta   90.00
_cell.angle_gamma   90.00
#
_symmetry.space_group_name_H-M   'P 1'
#
loop_
_entity.id
_entity.type
_entity.pdbx_description
1 polymer ?
#
loop_
_entity_poly.entity_id
_entity_poly.type
_entity_poly.pdbx_seq_one_letter_code
_entity_poly.pdbx_strand_id
1 'polypeptide(L)'
;MKNLSFIALAIAIVISTASCMHVSKPWPRSLDAVSGATRFGNFKVQHLKKVDAVNKVADFLEKSGPYFFASADKDQPRVRPIGIFLKYNNRIYFHIGKQKDSYRQILVNPNVELVSISKEKDGGWIRITGRAVPDNGEELDKAVFEKAPGLKNMYNEETGFSLGHFYIMNGTAEISGADGTVTRFEF
;
A
#
# COMPACT_ATOMS: atom_id res chain seq x y z
N MET A 1 78.07 22.66 18.40
CA MET A 1 77.43 21.58 17.69
C MET A 1 76.06 21.43 18.35
N LYS A 2 75.04 21.98 17.74
CA LYS A 2 73.67 22.07 18.35
C LYS A 2 72.71 21.19 17.53
N ASN A 3 72.16 20.18 18.20
CA ASN A 3 71.16 19.29 17.62
C ASN A 3 69.81 19.99 17.55
N LEU A 4 69.27 20.17 16.35
CA LEU A 4 67.91 20.64 16.15
C LEU A 4 67.01 19.40 16.06
N SER A 5 66.21 19.18 17.10
CA SER A 5 65.12 18.21 17.07
C SER A 5 63.91 18.81 16.34
N PHE A 6 63.55 18.21 15.20
CA PHE A 6 62.28 18.50 14.53
C PHE A 6 61.15 17.74 15.25
N ILE A 7 60.29 18.45 15.92
CA ILE A 7 59.01 17.93 16.43
C ILE A 7 58.03 18.04 15.29
N ALA A 8 57.70 16.91 14.67
CA ALA A 8 56.60 16.83 13.72
C ALA A 8 55.24 16.79 14.48
N LEU A 9 54.51 17.88 14.40
CA LEU A 9 53.16 17.99 14.96
C LEU A 9 52.18 17.30 13.95
N ALA A 10 51.82 16.07 14.25
CA ALA A 10 50.77 15.37 13.51
C ALA A 10 49.38 15.88 13.96
N ILE A 11 48.75 16.73 13.14
CA ILE A 11 47.37 17.14 13.31
C ILE A 11 46.50 15.97 12.80
N ALA A 12 45.95 15.20 13.72
CA ALA A 12 44.92 14.24 13.41
C ALA A 12 43.58 14.95 13.18
N ILE A 13 43.21 15.12 11.93
CA ILE A 13 41.86 15.57 11.56
C ILE A 13 40.92 14.39 11.79
N VAL A 14 40.23 14.39 12.93
CA VAL A 14 39.12 13.49 13.17
C VAL A 14 37.93 14.01 12.36
N ILE A 15 37.76 13.48 11.16
CA ILE A 15 36.52 13.68 10.39
C ILE A 15 35.46 12.82 11.06
N SER A 16 34.71 13.43 11.97
CA SER A 16 33.49 12.85 12.49
C SER A 16 32.46 12.81 11.37
N THR A 17 32.41 11.70 10.64
CA THR A 17 31.26 11.37 9.79
C THR A 17 30.10 11.02 10.72
N ALA A 18 29.43 12.02 11.24
CA ALA A 18 28.10 11.83 11.79
C ALA A 18 27.20 11.39 10.62
N SER A 19 27.22 10.11 10.33
CA SER A 19 26.22 9.47 9.50
C SER A 19 24.90 9.64 10.25
N CYS A 20 24.15 10.65 9.84
CA CYS A 20 22.77 10.83 10.29
C CYS A 20 21.98 9.64 9.73
N MET A 21 22.12 8.49 10.41
CA MET A 21 21.16 7.40 10.24
C MET A 21 19.83 7.96 10.71
N HIS A 22 19.06 8.48 9.77
CA HIS A 22 17.63 8.69 9.95
C HIS A 22 17.05 7.29 10.14
N VAL A 23 17.19 6.76 11.35
CA VAL A 23 16.35 5.66 11.80
C VAL A 23 14.96 6.27 11.88
N SER A 24 14.23 6.17 10.79
CA SER A 24 12.79 6.42 10.82
C SER A 24 12.26 5.48 11.89
N LYS A 25 11.97 6.02 13.08
CA LYS A 25 11.20 5.28 14.08
C LYS A 25 10.02 4.71 13.33
N PRO A 26 9.79 3.38 13.38
CA PRO A 26 8.58 2.85 12.80
C PRO A 26 7.44 3.67 13.40
N TRP A 27 6.58 4.21 12.55
CA TRP A 27 5.35 4.86 13.00
C TRP A 27 4.77 3.98 14.11
N PRO A 28 4.50 4.55 15.29
CA PRO A 28 3.83 3.78 16.30
C PRO A 28 2.55 3.24 15.66
N ARG A 29 2.48 1.94 15.45
CA ARG A 29 1.23 1.25 15.08
C ARG A 29 0.28 1.26 16.28
N SER A 30 0.35 2.31 17.09
CA SER A 30 -0.56 2.51 18.20
C SER A 30 -1.92 2.90 17.62
N LEU A 31 -2.94 2.39 18.23
CA LEU A 31 -4.33 2.75 17.99
C LEU A 31 -4.55 4.28 18.04
N ASP A 32 -3.60 5.02 18.62
CA ASP A 32 -3.62 6.47 18.79
C ASP A 32 -3.24 7.25 17.51
N ALA A 33 -2.69 6.58 16.48
CA ALA A 33 -2.30 7.20 15.21
C ALA A 33 -3.46 7.26 14.19
N VAL A 34 -4.68 7.03 14.63
CA VAL A 34 -5.83 7.04 13.75
C VAL A 34 -6.35 8.44 13.55
N SER A 35 -6.70 8.73 12.30
CA SER A 35 -7.28 9.98 11.80
C SER A 35 -8.26 10.65 12.76
N GLY A 36 -8.57 11.92 12.54
CA GLY A 36 -9.40 12.79 13.40
C GLY A 36 -10.64 12.20 14.05
N ALA A 37 -11.11 11.03 13.61
CA ALA A 37 -12.24 10.30 14.21
C ALA A 37 -11.96 9.83 15.64
N THR A 38 -10.71 9.57 16.04
CA THR A 38 -10.34 9.22 17.41
C THR A 38 -10.59 10.34 18.41
N ARG A 39 -10.58 11.58 17.97
CA ARG A 39 -10.93 12.74 18.81
C ARG A 39 -12.38 12.74 19.26
N PHE A 40 -13.27 12.03 18.59
CA PHE A 40 -14.71 12.06 18.84
C PHE A 40 -15.25 10.75 19.44
N GLY A 41 -14.40 9.80 19.81
CA GLY A 41 -14.79 8.59 20.54
C GLY A 41 -15.53 7.52 19.72
N ASN A 42 -15.63 7.67 18.40
CA ASN A 42 -16.36 6.76 17.52
C ASN A 42 -15.44 5.72 16.82
N PHE A 43 -14.34 5.36 17.47
CA PHE A 43 -13.39 4.39 16.93
C PHE A 43 -13.60 3.00 17.49
N LYS A 44 -13.71 1.98 16.64
CA LYS A 44 -13.91 0.57 17.01
C LYS A 44 -12.85 -0.30 16.36
N VAL A 45 -12.19 -1.14 17.15
CA VAL A 45 -11.34 -2.23 16.65
C VAL A 45 -12.17 -3.51 16.61
N GLN A 46 -12.16 -4.20 15.48
CA GLN A 46 -12.78 -5.50 15.32
C GLN A 46 -11.72 -6.57 15.13
N HIS A 47 -11.81 -7.65 15.90
CA HIS A 47 -11.01 -8.84 15.73
C HIS A 47 -11.82 -9.86 14.92
N LEU A 48 -11.59 -9.90 13.62
CA LEU A 48 -12.28 -10.78 12.69
C LEU A 48 -11.42 -11.98 12.33
N LYS A 49 -12.07 -13.11 12.02
CA LYS A 49 -11.38 -14.18 11.31
C LYS A 49 -10.99 -13.68 9.92
N LYS A 50 -9.87 -14.13 9.39
CA LYS A 50 -9.35 -13.66 8.08
C LYS A 50 -10.38 -13.73 6.96
N VAL A 51 -11.16 -14.81 6.89
CA VAL A 51 -12.22 -14.96 5.87
C VAL A 51 -13.27 -13.86 5.98
N ASP A 52 -13.72 -13.57 7.20
CA ASP A 52 -14.76 -12.56 7.45
C ASP A 52 -14.22 -11.17 7.17
N ALA A 53 -12.96 -10.90 7.52
CA ALA A 53 -12.28 -9.64 7.25
C ALA A 53 -12.13 -9.40 5.74
N VAL A 54 -11.65 -10.39 4.99
CA VAL A 54 -11.54 -10.33 3.51
C VAL A 54 -12.91 -10.13 2.86
N ASN A 55 -13.95 -10.84 3.34
CA ASN A 55 -15.31 -10.66 2.85
C ASN A 55 -15.77 -9.22 3.07
N LYS A 56 -15.58 -8.68 4.28
CA LYS A 56 -16.00 -7.31 4.62
C LYS A 56 -15.30 -6.25 3.77
N VAL A 57 -14.00 -6.44 3.46
CA VAL A 57 -13.27 -5.58 2.52
C VAL A 57 -13.86 -5.69 1.11
N ALA A 58 -14.07 -6.91 0.63
CA ALA A 58 -14.61 -7.14 -0.71
C ALA A 58 -16.01 -6.53 -0.88
N ASP A 59 -16.89 -6.76 0.08
CA ASP A 59 -18.27 -6.25 0.08
C ASP A 59 -18.31 -4.71 0.04
N PHE A 60 -17.37 -4.06 0.75
CA PHE A 60 -17.24 -2.60 0.68
C PHE A 60 -16.74 -2.15 -0.68
N LEU A 61 -15.70 -2.79 -1.22
CA LEU A 61 -15.11 -2.44 -2.50
C LEU A 61 -16.08 -2.64 -3.67
N GLU A 62 -16.94 -3.67 -3.66
CA GLU A 62 -17.98 -3.87 -4.70
C GLU A 62 -18.95 -2.68 -4.78
N LYS A 63 -19.22 -2.04 -3.65
CA LYS A 63 -20.11 -0.87 -3.55
C LYS A 63 -19.38 0.45 -3.70
N SER A 64 -18.10 0.43 -4.06
CA SER A 64 -17.23 1.61 -4.09
C SER A 64 -16.73 1.90 -5.50
N GLY A 65 -16.01 3.00 -5.63
CA GLY A 65 -15.20 3.35 -6.80
C GLY A 65 -15.24 4.84 -7.10
N PRO A 66 -14.21 5.35 -7.75
CA PRO A 66 -12.95 4.69 -8.13
C PRO A 66 -12.07 4.32 -6.94
N TYR A 67 -11.08 3.44 -7.17
CA TYR A 67 -10.07 3.08 -6.17
C TYR A 67 -8.84 3.93 -6.38
N PHE A 68 -8.44 4.73 -5.38
CA PHE A 68 -7.22 5.53 -5.41
C PHE A 68 -6.10 4.76 -4.73
N PHE A 69 -5.09 4.41 -5.50
CA PHE A 69 -3.98 3.58 -5.06
C PHE A 69 -2.72 4.41 -4.93
N ALA A 70 -2.09 4.35 -3.75
CA ALA A 70 -0.85 5.02 -3.43
C ALA A 70 0.32 4.03 -3.37
N SER A 71 1.44 4.42 -3.97
CA SER A 71 2.76 3.81 -3.84
C SER A 71 3.81 4.89 -3.64
N ALA A 72 5.06 4.53 -3.40
CA ALA A 72 6.16 5.47 -3.34
C ALA A 72 7.16 5.21 -4.47
N ASP A 73 7.63 6.29 -5.09
CA ASP A 73 8.77 6.32 -5.99
C ASP A 73 9.93 6.94 -5.22
N LYS A 74 10.77 6.09 -4.62
CA LYS A 74 11.71 6.50 -3.57
C LYS A 74 10.93 7.12 -2.40
N ASP A 75 11.13 8.40 -2.11
CA ASP A 75 10.43 9.22 -1.11
C ASP A 75 9.26 10.04 -1.66
N GLN A 76 9.03 10.02 -3.00
CA GLN A 76 7.91 10.72 -3.60
C GLN A 76 6.64 9.85 -3.58
N PRO A 77 5.58 10.25 -2.88
CA PRO A 77 4.28 9.59 -2.96
C PRO A 77 3.67 9.71 -4.36
N ARG A 78 3.06 8.63 -4.82
CA ARG A 78 2.36 8.56 -6.12
C ARG A 78 0.96 8.00 -5.91
N VAL A 79 -0.05 8.73 -6.33
CA VAL A 79 -1.46 8.31 -6.25
C VAL A 79 -2.05 8.23 -7.65
N ARG A 80 -2.83 7.20 -7.91
CA ARG A 80 -3.50 7.00 -9.21
C ARG A 80 -4.81 6.22 -9.04
N PRO A 81 -5.80 6.45 -9.90
CA PRO A 81 -6.96 5.58 -9.95
C PRO A 81 -6.57 4.22 -10.51
N ILE A 82 -7.15 3.17 -9.96
CA ILE A 82 -7.14 1.81 -10.51
C ILE A 82 -8.59 1.36 -10.72
N GLY A 83 -8.83 0.54 -11.73
CA GLY A 83 -10.19 0.28 -12.21
C GLY A 83 -10.86 -0.95 -11.60
N ILE A 84 -10.08 -1.88 -11.07
CA ILE A 84 -10.61 -3.19 -10.70
C ILE A 84 -9.86 -3.81 -9.52
N PHE A 85 -10.60 -4.53 -8.69
CA PHE A 85 -10.08 -5.48 -7.74
C PHE A 85 -10.71 -6.87 -7.97
N LEU A 86 -10.10 -7.91 -7.44
CA LEU A 86 -10.61 -9.27 -7.45
C LEU A 86 -10.47 -9.89 -6.06
N LYS A 87 -11.54 -10.47 -5.54
CA LYS A 87 -11.47 -11.40 -4.42
C LYS A 87 -11.24 -12.80 -4.96
N TYR A 88 -10.09 -13.39 -4.64
CA TYR A 88 -9.69 -14.71 -5.09
C TYR A 88 -8.88 -15.43 -4.00
N ASN A 89 -9.13 -16.70 -3.78
CA ASN A 89 -8.45 -17.52 -2.77
C ASN A 89 -8.29 -16.82 -1.39
N ASN A 90 -9.38 -16.22 -0.90
CA ASN A 90 -9.42 -15.49 0.37
C ASN A 90 -8.36 -14.38 0.49
N ARG A 91 -8.13 -13.67 -0.63
CA ARG A 91 -7.26 -12.49 -0.74
C ARG A 91 -7.94 -11.42 -1.59
N ILE A 92 -7.50 -10.19 -1.41
CA ILE A 92 -7.89 -9.05 -2.26
C ILE A 92 -6.75 -8.73 -3.20
N TYR A 93 -7.01 -8.86 -4.50
CA TYR A 93 -6.06 -8.58 -5.57
C TYR A 93 -6.37 -7.27 -6.26
N PHE A 94 -5.30 -6.58 -6.63
CA PHE A 94 -5.31 -5.41 -7.49
C PHE A 94 -4.45 -5.67 -8.73
N HIS A 95 -4.70 -4.93 -9.81
CA HIS A 95 -4.11 -5.23 -11.09
C HIS A 95 -3.54 -3.97 -11.73
N ILE A 96 -2.30 -4.07 -12.21
CA ILE A 96 -1.56 -2.98 -12.87
C ILE A 96 -0.80 -3.56 -14.05
N GLY A 97 -0.84 -2.89 -15.21
CA GLY A 97 -0.03 -3.31 -16.35
C GLY A 97 1.46 -3.32 -16.01
N LYS A 98 2.17 -4.40 -16.34
CA LYS A 98 3.59 -4.60 -15.99
C LYS A 98 4.51 -3.55 -16.65
N GLN A 99 4.09 -2.93 -17.75
CA GLN A 99 4.80 -1.85 -18.44
C GLN A 99 4.73 -0.51 -17.72
N LYS A 100 3.85 -0.35 -16.71
CA LYS A 100 3.66 0.93 -16.00
C LYS A 100 4.72 1.13 -14.90
N ASP A 101 5.13 2.38 -14.69
CA ASP A 101 6.03 2.76 -13.60
C ASP A 101 5.51 2.31 -12.24
N SER A 102 4.20 2.37 -12.03
CA SER A 102 3.56 1.93 -10.80
C SER A 102 3.82 0.48 -10.46
N TYR A 103 3.91 -0.41 -11.45
CA TYR A 103 4.26 -1.81 -11.21
C TYR A 103 5.71 -1.94 -10.70
N ARG A 104 6.65 -1.24 -11.35
CA ARG A 104 8.05 -1.19 -10.90
C ARG A 104 8.22 -0.59 -9.51
N GLN A 105 7.48 0.50 -9.20
CA GLN A 105 7.50 1.13 -7.89
C GLN A 105 7.11 0.16 -6.79
N ILE A 106 6.05 -0.64 -7.01
CA ILE A 106 5.58 -1.64 -6.05
C ILE A 106 6.61 -2.75 -5.84
N LEU A 107 7.30 -3.18 -6.89
CA LEU A 107 8.35 -4.20 -6.76
C LEU A 107 9.52 -3.71 -5.90
N VAL A 108 9.85 -2.42 -5.97
CA VAL A 108 10.94 -1.81 -5.20
C VAL A 108 10.48 -1.46 -3.78
N ASN A 109 9.31 -0.86 -3.64
CA ASN A 109 8.71 -0.53 -2.35
C ASN A 109 7.28 -1.07 -2.28
N PRO A 110 7.08 -2.22 -1.63
CA PRO A 110 5.79 -2.89 -1.58
C PRO A 110 4.80 -2.25 -0.59
N ASN A 111 5.17 -1.22 0.15
CA ASN A 111 4.25 -0.53 1.04
C ASN A 111 3.26 0.28 0.20
N VAL A 112 1.98 0.00 0.39
CA VAL A 112 0.91 0.58 -0.42
C VAL A 112 -0.26 1.00 0.45
N GLU A 113 -1.02 1.97 -0.05
CA GLU A 113 -2.29 2.36 0.53
C GLU A 113 -3.34 2.50 -0.58
N LEU A 114 -4.57 2.13 -0.25
CA LEU A 114 -5.71 2.30 -1.13
C LEU A 114 -6.83 2.99 -0.37
N VAL A 115 -7.49 3.92 -1.05
CA VAL A 115 -8.72 4.57 -0.57
C VAL A 115 -9.81 4.43 -1.62
N SER A 116 -11.03 4.17 -1.18
CA SER A 116 -12.20 4.20 -2.04
C SER A 116 -13.41 4.74 -1.29
N ILE A 117 -14.29 5.41 -2.03
CA ILE A 117 -15.51 6.02 -1.52
C ILE A 117 -16.70 5.15 -1.93
N SER A 118 -17.56 4.84 -0.99
CA SER A 118 -18.80 4.12 -1.29
C SER A 118 -19.68 4.92 -2.23
N LYS A 119 -20.36 4.26 -3.15
CA LYS A 119 -21.39 4.84 -4.01
C LYS A 119 -22.76 4.91 -3.33
N GLU A 120 -22.91 4.21 -2.18
CA GLU A 120 -24.12 4.27 -1.38
C GLU A 120 -24.19 5.61 -0.66
N LYS A 121 -25.39 6.17 -0.52
CA LYS A 121 -25.64 7.52 0.02
C LYS A 121 -24.98 7.75 1.39
N ASP A 122 -24.99 6.73 2.24
CA ASP A 122 -24.48 6.79 3.62
C ASP A 122 -23.28 5.80 3.83
N GLY A 123 -22.63 5.41 2.74
CA GLY A 123 -21.65 4.33 2.76
C GLY A 123 -20.25 4.70 3.28
N GLY A 124 -19.91 5.98 3.34
CA GLY A 124 -18.60 6.45 3.81
C GLY A 124 -17.44 6.08 2.88
N TRP A 125 -16.29 5.75 3.45
CA TRP A 125 -15.08 5.42 2.70
C TRP A 125 -14.26 4.33 3.40
N ILE A 126 -13.43 3.64 2.64
CA ILE A 126 -12.47 2.64 3.15
C ILE A 126 -11.04 3.08 2.87
N ARG A 127 -10.15 2.85 3.83
CA ARG A 127 -8.70 2.89 3.68
C ARG A 127 -8.14 1.49 3.91
N ILE A 128 -7.26 1.05 3.03
CA ILE A 128 -6.57 -0.22 3.13
C ILE A 128 -5.08 0.06 3.06
N THR A 129 -4.34 -0.32 4.09
CA THR A 129 -2.87 -0.27 4.12
C THR A 129 -2.29 -1.67 4.20
N GLY A 130 -1.11 -1.87 3.65
CA GLY A 130 -0.41 -3.16 3.74
C GLY A 130 0.76 -3.26 2.78
N ARG A 131 1.19 -4.49 2.54
CA ARG A 131 2.27 -4.79 1.60
C ARG A 131 1.72 -5.49 0.38
N ALA A 132 1.98 -4.94 -0.79
CA ALA A 132 1.63 -5.57 -2.06
C ALA A 132 2.61 -6.72 -2.34
N VAL A 133 2.08 -7.91 -2.58
CA VAL A 133 2.84 -9.10 -2.94
C VAL A 133 2.46 -9.50 -4.36
N PRO A 134 3.42 -9.49 -5.30
CA PRO A 134 3.16 -9.98 -6.65
C PRO A 134 2.77 -11.46 -6.63
N ASP A 135 1.73 -11.78 -7.37
CA ASP A 135 1.23 -13.14 -7.53
C ASP A 135 0.62 -13.23 -8.94
N ASN A 136 1.40 -13.75 -9.87
CA ASN A 136 1.02 -13.83 -11.27
C ASN A 136 0.83 -15.29 -11.66
N GLY A 137 -0.23 -15.57 -12.38
CA GLY A 137 -0.53 -16.92 -12.86
C GLY A 137 -1.73 -16.93 -13.80
N GLU A 138 -1.79 -17.91 -14.67
CA GLU A 138 -2.83 -18.05 -15.70
C GLU A 138 -4.25 -18.08 -15.11
N GLU A 139 -4.43 -18.70 -13.95
CA GLU A 139 -5.72 -18.76 -13.26
C GLU A 139 -6.18 -17.38 -12.79
N LEU A 140 -5.25 -16.52 -12.36
CA LEU A 140 -5.56 -15.13 -11.98
C LEU A 140 -5.89 -14.29 -13.22
N ASP A 141 -5.12 -14.43 -14.31
CA ASP A 141 -5.40 -13.77 -15.58
C ASP A 141 -6.81 -14.12 -16.04
N LYS A 142 -7.15 -15.43 -16.04
CA LYS A 142 -8.47 -15.91 -16.42
C LYS A 142 -9.57 -15.30 -15.55
N ALA A 143 -9.43 -15.35 -14.23
CA ALA A 143 -10.44 -14.82 -13.31
C ALA A 143 -10.64 -13.30 -13.47
N VAL A 144 -9.54 -12.54 -13.69
CA VAL A 144 -9.61 -11.10 -13.93
C VAL A 144 -10.28 -10.78 -15.26
N PHE A 145 -9.93 -11.50 -16.33
CA PHE A 145 -10.53 -11.30 -17.64
C PHE A 145 -12.00 -11.76 -17.72
N GLU A 146 -12.41 -12.68 -16.88
CA GLU A 146 -13.83 -13.02 -16.69
C GLU A 146 -14.58 -11.86 -15.99
N LYS A 147 -14.01 -11.29 -14.94
CA LYS A 147 -14.59 -10.15 -14.21
C LYS A 147 -14.59 -8.86 -15.05
N ALA A 148 -13.58 -8.64 -15.87
CA ALA A 148 -13.41 -7.44 -16.70
C ALA A 148 -12.94 -7.79 -18.12
N PRO A 149 -13.84 -8.26 -18.99
CA PRO A 149 -13.47 -8.71 -20.35
C PRO A 149 -12.79 -7.64 -21.20
N GLY A 150 -13.10 -6.37 -21.00
CA GLY A 150 -12.48 -5.25 -21.72
C GLY A 150 -10.97 -5.13 -21.52
N LEU A 151 -10.41 -5.71 -20.46
CA LEU A 151 -8.96 -5.74 -20.25
C LEU A 151 -8.22 -6.57 -21.30
N LYS A 152 -8.86 -7.56 -21.91
CA LYS A 152 -8.29 -8.37 -22.99
C LYS A 152 -7.87 -7.52 -24.19
N ASN A 153 -8.56 -6.42 -24.45
CA ASN A 153 -8.22 -5.51 -25.56
C ASN A 153 -6.94 -4.71 -25.30
N MET A 154 -6.55 -4.57 -24.04
CA MET A 154 -5.36 -3.81 -23.64
C MET A 154 -4.15 -4.70 -23.30
N TYR A 155 -4.40 -5.93 -22.87
CA TYR A 155 -3.38 -6.86 -22.39
C TYR A 155 -3.47 -8.16 -23.17
N ASN A 156 -2.75 -8.23 -24.29
CA ASN A 156 -2.75 -9.37 -25.20
C ASN A 156 -1.42 -9.40 -26.01
N GLU A 157 -1.25 -10.40 -26.83
CA GLU A 157 -0.05 -10.58 -27.66
C GLU A 157 0.14 -9.45 -28.69
N GLU A 158 -0.94 -8.92 -29.27
CA GLU A 158 -0.89 -7.82 -30.25
C GLU A 158 -0.32 -6.54 -29.64
N THR A 159 -0.76 -6.20 -28.42
CA THR A 159 -0.27 -5.01 -27.72
C THR A 159 1.10 -5.22 -27.10
N GLY A 160 1.51 -6.46 -26.90
CA GLY A 160 2.72 -6.82 -26.16
C GLY A 160 2.67 -6.46 -24.66
N PHE A 161 1.52 -6.03 -24.17
CA PHE A 161 1.33 -5.64 -22.78
C PHE A 161 0.76 -6.81 -21.96
N SER A 162 1.21 -6.93 -20.73
CA SER A 162 0.70 -7.92 -19.78
C SER A 162 0.23 -7.28 -18.49
N LEU A 163 -0.77 -7.90 -17.89
CA LEU A 163 -1.31 -7.49 -16.60
C LEU A 163 -0.47 -8.11 -15.47
N GLY A 164 -0.17 -7.31 -14.46
CA GLY A 164 0.43 -7.79 -13.23
C GLY A 164 -0.60 -7.80 -12.12
N HIS A 165 -0.54 -8.85 -11.30
CA HIS A 165 -1.42 -9.03 -10.16
C HIS A 165 -0.62 -8.96 -8.87
N PHE A 166 -1.21 -8.41 -7.84
CA PHE A 166 -0.66 -8.44 -6.50
C PHE A 166 -1.80 -8.39 -5.48
N TYR A 167 -1.60 -9.08 -4.37
CA TYR A 167 -2.51 -9.02 -3.23
C TYR A 167 -1.90 -8.20 -2.10
N ILE A 168 -2.76 -7.70 -1.21
CA ILE A 168 -2.32 -7.00 -0.01
C ILE A 168 -2.11 -8.02 1.11
N MET A 169 -0.88 -8.09 1.60
CA MET A 169 -0.48 -8.92 2.74
C MET A 169 -0.38 -8.07 4.01
N ASN A 170 -0.76 -8.64 5.14
CA ASN A 170 -0.79 -7.96 6.44
C ASN A 170 -1.59 -6.65 6.34
N GLY A 171 -2.74 -6.74 5.70
CA GLY A 171 -3.60 -5.61 5.43
C GLY A 171 -4.33 -5.15 6.68
N THR A 172 -4.42 -3.83 6.83
CA THR A 172 -5.32 -3.19 7.79
C THR A 172 -6.37 -2.43 7.00
N ALA A 173 -7.62 -2.64 7.32
CA ALA A 173 -8.73 -1.88 6.76
C ALA A 173 -9.35 -0.96 7.82
N GLU A 174 -9.61 0.29 7.43
CA GLU A 174 -10.37 1.27 8.19
C GLU A 174 -11.61 1.65 7.35
N ILE A 175 -12.79 1.38 7.88
CA ILE A 175 -14.04 1.81 7.28
C ILE A 175 -14.61 2.97 8.10
N SER A 176 -14.74 4.12 7.44
CA SER A 176 -15.37 5.31 8.02
C SER A 176 -16.79 5.44 7.51
N GLY A 177 -17.78 5.29 8.39
CA GLY A 177 -19.17 5.51 8.07
C GLY A 177 -19.52 7.00 7.96
N ALA A 178 -20.66 7.31 7.33
CA ALA A 178 -21.17 8.68 7.24
C ALA A 178 -21.55 9.26 8.61
N ASP A 179 -21.81 8.40 9.58
CA ASP A 179 -22.10 8.75 10.99
C ASP A 179 -20.84 9.16 11.80
N GLY A 180 -19.67 9.17 11.15
CA GLY A 180 -18.37 9.46 11.78
C GLY A 180 -17.77 8.29 12.55
N THR A 181 -18.39 7.10 12.53
CA THR A 181 -17.82 5.88 13.11
C THR A 181 -16.68 5.38 12.24
N VAL A 182 -15.53 5.06 12.85
CA VAL A 182 -14.42 4.38 12.18
C VAL A 182 -14.26 2.99 12.75
N THR A 183 -14.33 1.99 11.88
CA THR A 183 -14.09 0.59 12.23
C THR A 183 -12.78 0.12 11.61
N ARG A 184 -11.86 -0.38 12.43
CA ARG A 184 -10.56 -0.92 12.00
C ARG A 184 -10.46 -2.41 12.25
N PHE A 185 -9.89 -3.16 11.32
CA PHE A 185 -9.60 -4.59 11.44
C PHE A 185 -8.45 -4.99 10.52
N GLU A 186 -7.82 -6.13 10.81
CA GLU A 186 -6.77 -6.74 10.00
C GLU A 186 -7.35 -7.84 9.10
N PHE A 187 -6.71 -8.11 7.93
CA PHE A 187 -7.15 -9.14 6.99
C PHE A 187 -6.00 -9.80 6.21
#